data_44aa60700ca643bad510543d4d0d5ba0
#
_entry.id   44aa60700ca643bad510543d4d0d5ba0
#
_cell.length_a   1.000
_cell.length_b   1.000
_cell.length_c   1.000
_cell.angle_alpha   90.00
_cell.angle_beta   90.00
_cell.angle_gamma   90.00
#
_symmetry.space_group_name_H-M   'P 1'
#
loop_
_entity.id
_entity.type
_entity.pdbx_description
1 polymer ?
#
loop_
_entity_poly.entity_id
_entity_poly.type
_entity_poly.pdbx_seq_one_letter_code
_entity_poly.pdbx_strand_id
1 'polypeptide(L)'
;MTKLIRANKGFLLFLLLFGVFRTAVADWSPIPSGSMRPNLLEGDVVFINRLAYDLKIPLTEQQVAHLGDPARGDVVVFYSPRDGKRLIKRVLALPGDLVAMRDDRLSINGEGADYAVDGTARELAGGRETLVVYESPQRV
;
A
#
# COMPACT_ATOMS: atom_id res chain seq x y z
N MET A 1 -40.38 -12.65 -12.99
CA MET A 1 -39.15 -12.26 -12.25
C MET A 1 -38.91 -13.15 -11.02
N THR A 2 -39.89 -13.42 -10.17
CA THR A 2 -39.73 -14.21 -8.92
C THR A 2 -39.27 -15.67 -9.11
N LYS A 3 -39.64 -16.34 -10.20
CA LYS A 3 -39.22 -17.72 -10.48
C LYS A 3 -37.73 -17.82 -10.84
N LEU A 4 -37.19 -16.84 -11.59
CA LEU A 4 -35.76 -16.79 -11.95
C LEU A 4 -34.87 -16.56 -10.73
N ILE A 5 -35.31 -15.70 -9.80
CA ILE A 5 -34.59 -15.43 -8.54
C ILE A 5 -34.59 -16.67 -7.66
N ARG A 6 -35.70 -17.42 -7.59
CA ARG A 6 -35.77 -18.66 -6.82
C ARG A 6 -34.89 -19.77 -7.39
N ALA A 7 -34.80 -19.91 -8.71
CA ALA A 7 -33.97 -20.91 -9.35
C ALA A 7 -32.46 -20.65 -9.18
N ASN A 8 -32.05 -19.40 -9.02
CA ASN A 8 -30.65 -18.99 -8.95
C ASN A 8 -30.23 -18.46 -7.57
N LYS A 9 -30.97 -18.79 -6.51
CA LYS A 9 -30.66 -18.30 -5.14
C LYS A 9 -29.22 -18.52 -4.71
N GLY A 10 -28.67 -19.72 -4.97
CA GLY A 10 -27.29 -20.03 -4.61
C GLY A 10 -26.28 -19.18 -5.35
N PHE A 11 -26.49 -18.94 -6.64
CA PHE A 11 -25.63 -18.08 -7.44
C PHE A 11 -25.73 -16.62 -7.01
N LEU A 12 -26.92 -16.11 -6.72
CA LEU A 12 -27.12 -14.75 -6.22
C LEU A 12 -26.48 -14.55 -4.84
N LEU A 13 -26.61 -15.56 -3.94
CA LEU A 13 -25.95 -15.55 -2.64
C LEU A 13 -24.43 -15.56 -2.80
N PHE A 14 -23.89 -16.39 -3.71
CA PHE A 14 -22.46 -16.41 -4.02
C PHE A 14 -21.98 -15.05 -4.51
N LEU A 15 -22.68 -14.41 -5.45
CA LEU A 15 -22.32 -13.08 -5.95
C LEU A 15 -22.34 -12.02 -4.84
N LEU A 16 -23.33 -12.09 -3.96
CA LEU A 16 -23.43 -11.18 -2.80
C LEU A 16 -22.23 -11.37 -1.86
N LEU A 17 -21.97 -12.61 -1.45
CA LEU A 17 -20.84 -12.94 -0.56
C LEU A 17 -19.50 -12.59 -1.19
N PHE A 18 -19.33 -12.88 -2.48
CA PHE A 18 -18.13 -12.51 -3.22
C PHE A 18 -17.95 -10.98 -3.30
N GLY A 19 -19.02 -10.25 -3.55
CA GLY A 19 -19.00 -8.77 -3.56
C GLY A 19 -18.61 -8.21 -2.18
N VAL A 20 -19.18 -8.73 -1.11
CA VAL A 20 -18.83 -8.34 0.26
C VAL A 20 -17.36 -8.66 0.54
N PHE A 21 -16.92 -9.87 0.24
CA PHE A 21 -15.51 -10.27 0.40
C PHE A 21 -14.56 -9.35 -0.35
N ARG A 22 -14.86 -9.10 -1.63
CA ARG A 22 -14.06 -8.25 -2.51
C ARG A 22 -13.92 -6.81 -2.00
N THR A 23 -14.97 -6.29 -1.36
CA THR A 23 -14.99 -4.89 -0.89
C THR A 23 -14.53 -4.70 0.55
N ALA A 24 -14.74 -5.69 1.40
CA ALA A 24 -14.45 -5.58 2.83
C ALA A 24 -13.12 -6.23 3.24
N VAL A 25 -12.72 -7.32 2.58
CA VAL A 25 -11.60 -8.16 3.04
C VAL A 25 -10.36 -7.95 2.18
N ALA A 26 -10.53 -8.00 0.87
CA ALA A 26 -9.41 -8.04 -0.05
C ALA A 26 -9.66 -7.18 -1.29
N ASP A 27 -8.61 -6.58 -1.76
CA ASP A 27 -8.60 -5.82 -3.01
C ASP A 27 -7.32 -6.09 -3.79
N TRP A 28 -7.34 -5.86 -5.09
CA TRP A 28 -6.16 -5.85 -5.93
C TRP A 28 -6.11 -4.57 -6.74
N SER A 29 -4.91 -4.05 -6.89
CA SER A 29 -4.70 -2.78 -7.58
C SER A 29 -3.46 -2.85 -8.45
N PRO A 30 -3.54 -2.42 -9.72
CA PRO A 30 -2.34 -2.22 -10.51
C PRO A 30 -1.52 -1.05 -9.93
N ILE A 31 -0.21 -1.15 -10.07
CA ILE A 31 0.75 -0.10 -9.67
C ILE A 31 0.76 0.98 -10.75
N PRO A 32 0.34 2.23 -10.45
CA PRO A 32 0.23 3.27 -11.46
C PRO A 32 1.52 4.07 -11.67
N SER A 33 2.52 3.93 -10.81
CA SER A 33 3.73 4.75 -10.85
C SER A 33 4.95 4.04 -10.29
N GLY A 34 6.13 4.42 -10.78
CA GLY A 34 7.42 3.84 -10.38
C GLY A 34 7.97 4.33 -9.03
N SER A 35 7.20 5.04 -8.21
CA SER A 35 7.69 5.61 -6.94
C SER A 35 8.09 4.59 -5.88
N MET A 36 7.75 3.31 -6.09
CA MET A 36 8.10 2.19 -5.22
C MET A 36 9.14 1.25 -5.85
N ARG A 37 9.78 1.66 -6.95
CA ARG A 37 10.90 0.91 -7.54
C ARG A 37 12.08 0.84 -6.57
N PRO A 38 12.85 -0.25 -6.61
CA PRO A 38 12.73 -1.41 -7.50
C PRO A 38 11.72 -2.47 -7.01
N ASN A 39 11.18 -2.36 -5.81
CA ASN A 39 10.37 -3.40 -5.17
C ASN A 39 9.02 -3.64 -5.87
N LEU A 40 8.42 -2.57 -6.43
CA LEU A 40 7.15 -2.63 -7.16
C LEU A 40 7.33 -1.91 -8.50
N LEU A 41 7.00 -2.59 -9.58
CA LEU A 41 7.09 -2.05 -10.93
C LEU A 41 5.73 -1.53 -11.41
N GLU A 42 5.75 -0.58 -12.32
CA GLU A 42 4.54 -0.13 -13.01
C GLU A 42 3.91 -1.29 -13.79
N GLY A 43 2.61 -1.50 -13.60
CA GLY A 43 1.88 -2.61 -14.20
C GLY A 43 1.79 -3.85 -13.32
N ASP A 44 2.59 -3.97 -12.26
CA ASP A 44 2.41 -5.03 -11.27
C ASP A 44 1.03 -4.92 -10.61
N VAL A 45 0.49 -6.05 -10.18
CA VAL A 45 -0.76 -6.11 -9.44
C VAL A 45 -0.47 -6.53 -8.01
N VAL A 46 -0.81 -5.67 -7.06
CA VAL A 46 -0.66 -5.97 -5.63
C VAL A 46 -1.98 -6.42 -5.04
N PHE A 47 -1.88 -7.38 -4.12
CA PHE A 47 -3.00 -7.81 -3.28
C PHE A 47 -3.01 -6.96 -2.00
N ILE A 48 -4.16 -6.40 -1.67
CA ILE A 48 -4.34 -5.50 -0.54
C ILE A 48 -5.19 -6.21 0.50
N ASN A 49 -4.62 -6.42 1.69
CA ASN A 49 -5.36 -6.86 2.86
C ASN A 49 -6.08 -5.65 3.49
N ARG A 50 -7.38 -5.54 3.28
CA ARG A 50 -8.19 -4.43 3.80
C ARG A 50 -8.48 -4.55 5.30
N LEU A 51 -8.29 -5.71 5.88
CA LEU A 51 -8.46 -5.97 7.31
C LEU A 51 -7.18 -5.78 8.13
N ALA A 52 -6.07 -5.35 7.51
CA ALA A 52 -4.80 -5.24 8.22
C ALA A 52 -4.86 -4.26 9.40
N TYR A 53 -5.56 -3.14 9.22
CA TYR A 53 -5.61 -2.06 10.21
C TYR A 53 -7.03 -1.71 10.65
N ASP A 54 -8.00 -1.81 9.72
CA ASP A 54 -9.36 -1.36 9.98
C ASP A 54 -10.40 -2.33 9.43
N LEU A 55 -11.47 -2.53 10.16
CA LEU A 55 -12.70 -3.12 9.64
C LEU A 55 -13.60 -2.00 9.13
N LYS A 56 -13.88 -1.98 7.84
CA LYS A 56 -14.76 -1.00 7.20
C LYS A 56 -16.07 -1.62 6.75
N ILE A 57 -17.14 -0.82 6.72
CA ILE A 57 -18.41 -1.26 6.13
C ILE A 57 -18.21 -1.46 4.63
N PRO A 58 -18.62 -2.62 4.06
CA PRO A 58 -18.54 -2.87 2.62
C PRO A 58 -19.15 -1.72 1.81
N LEU A 59 -18.51 -1.34 0.71
CA LEU A 59 -18.91 -0.25 -0.19
C LEU A 59 -18.86 1.16 0.41
N THR A 60 -18.30 1.33 1.61
CA THR A 60 -18.11 2.64 2.25
C THR A 60 -16.67 2.79 2.74
N GLU A 61 -16.29 4.00 3.14
CA GLU A 61 -15.02 4.27 3.84
C GLU A 61 -15.21 4.37 5.36
N GLN A 62 -16.42 4.07 5.87
CA GLN A 62 -16.69 4.15 7.31
C GLN A 62 -16.01 3.00 8.05
N GLN A 63 -15.19 3.36 9.01
CA GLN A 63 -14.50 2.45 9.91
C GLN A 63 -15.45 2.00 11.03
N VAL A 64 -15.54 0.70 11.24
CA VAL A 64 -16.34 0.08 12.31
C VAL A 64 -15.47 -0.28 13.51
N ALA A 65 -14.28 -0.82 13.23
CA ALA A 65 -13.35 -1.23 14.26
C ALA A 65 -11.91 -1.02 13.78
N HIS A 66 -11.06 -0.65 14.72
CA HIS A 66 -9.61 -0.60 14.55
C HIS A 66 -9.04 -1.96 14.93
N LEU A 67 -8.26 -2.56 14.03
CA LEU A 67 -7.72 -3.91 14.18
C LEU A 67 -6.22 -3.92 14.46
N GLY A 68 -5.50 -2.87 14.05
CA GLY A 68 -4.06 -2.77 14.26
C GLY A 68 -3.47 -1.48 13.68
N ASP A 69 -2.24 -1.21 14.06
CA ASP A 69 -1.48 -0.04 13.59
C ASP A 69 -0.42 -0.46 12.56
N PRO A 70 -0.13 0.40 11.57
CA PRO A 70 0.95 0.15 10.64
C PRO A 70 2.30 0.19 11.37
N ALA A 71 3.20 -0.72 11.00
CA ALA A 71 4.57 -0.77 11.47
C ALA A 71 5.52 -0.07 10.49
N ARG A 72 6.72 0.29 10.95
CA ARG A 72 7.78 0.77 10.05
C ARG A 72 8.15 -0.32 9.06
N GLY A 73 8.28 0.05 7.79
CA GLY A 73 8.58 -0.87 6.70
C GLY A 73 7.35 -1.41 5.97
N ASP A 74 6.15 -1.31 6.56
CA ASP A 74 4.91 -1.76 5.91
C ASP A 74 4.67 -0.99 4.61
N VAL A 75 4.18 -1.71 3.60
CA VAL A 75 3.69 -1.11 2.37
C VAL A 75 2.19 -0.90 2.50
N VAL A 76 1.79 0.35 2.51
CA VAL A 76 0.40 0.77 2.74
C VAL A 76 -0.22 1.38 1.49
N VAL A 77 -1.53 1.20 1.36
CA VAL A 77 -2.35 1.83 0.33
C VAL A 77 -3.30 2.81 1.01
N PHE A 78 -3.28 4.05 0.56
CA PHE A 78 -4.13 5.11 1.11
C PHE A 78 -4.52 6.12 0.05
N TYR A 79 -5.48 6.97 0.37
CA TYR A 79 -5.87 8.09 -0.49
C TYR A 79 -5.14 9.35 -0.06
N SER A 80 -4.51 10.02 -1.02
CA SER A 80 -3.82 11.28 -0.80
C SER A 80 -4.80 12.34 -0.28
N PRO A 81 -4.52 12.98 0.86
CA PRO A 81 -5.38 14.04 1.39
C PRO A 81 -5.38 15.30 0.50
N ARG A 82 -4.39 15.42 -0.38
CA ARG A 82 -4.24 16.60 -1.26
C ARG A 82 -5.16 16.52 -2.48
N ASP A 83 -5.26 15.37 -3.12
CA ASP A 83 -5.90 15.22 -4.43
C ASP A 83 -6.78 13.97 -4.55
N GLY A 84 -6.96 13.22 -3.46
CA GLY A 84 -7.78 12.02 -3.42
C GLY A 84 -7.25 10.83 -4.23
N LYS A 85 -6.05 10.93 -4.80
CA LYS A 85 -5.46 9.84 -5.56
C LYS A 85 -5.03 8.69 -4.66
N ARG A 86 -5.24 7.48 -5.14
CA ARG A 86 -4.78 6.28 -4.46
C ARG A 86 -3.26 6.16 -4.59
N LEU A 87 -2.59 6.05 -3.46
CA LEU A 87 -1.13 5.95 -3.36
C LEU A 87 -0.73 4.64 -2.71
N ILE A 88 0.43 4.13 -3.13
CA ILE A 88 1.10 3.00 -2.50
C ILE A 88 2.46 3.52 -2.04
N LYS A 89 2.72 3.43 -0.74
CA LYS A 89 3.96 3.94 -0.12
C LYS A 89 4.42 3.03 1.00
N ARG A 90 5.70 3.14 1.36
CA ARG A 90 6.27 2.47 2.53
C ARG A 90 6.22 3.40 3.74
N VAL A 91 5.85 2.86 4.89
CA VAL A 91 5.88 3.56 6.18
C VAL A 91 7.33 3.65 6.63
N LEU A 92 7.86 4.85 6.75
CA LEU A 92 9.22 5.12 7.23
C LEU A 92 9.22 5.54 8.69
N ALA A 93 8.22 6.32 9.10
CA ALA A 93 8.10 6.84 10.46
C ALA A 93 6.68 6.66 10.99
N LEU A 94 6.56 6.60 12.29
CA LEU A 94 5.30 6.43 13.02
C LEU A 94 4.91 7.73 13.75
N PRO A 95 3.66 7.86 14.22
CA PRO A 95 3.24 8.99 15.01
C PRO A 95 4.17 9.19 16.24
N GLY A 96 4.65 10.42 16.41
CA GLY A 96 5.59 10.77 17.48
C GLY A 96 7.07 10.74 17.07
N ASP A 97 7.40 10.17 15.91
CA ASP A 97 8.78 10.20 15.41
C ASP A 97 9.17 11.59 14.91
N LEU A 98 10.41 11.97 15.21
CA LEU A 98 11.04 13.16 14.66
C LEU A 98 11.75 12.78 13.34
N VAL A 99 11.22 13.27 12.22
CA VAL A 99 11.79 13.00 10.90
C VAL A 99 12.55 14.23 10.42
N ALA A 100 13.80 14.06 10.04
CA ALA A 100 14.61 15.12 9.43
C ALA A 100 15.29 14.60 8.15
N MET A 101 15.45 15.49 7.19
CA MET A 101 16.20 15.23 5.97
C MET A 101 17.25 16.33 5.79
N ARG A 102 18.51 15.94 5.68
CA ARG A 102 19.64 16.84 5.42
C ARG A 102 20.51 16.24 4.35
N ASP A 103 20.84 17.04 3.34
CA ASP A 103 21.69 16.62 2.21
C ASP A 103 21.24 15.28 1.59
N ASP A 104 19.92 15.16 1.35
CA ASP A 104 19.24 13.96 0.83
C ASP A 104 19.42 12.70 1.70
N ARG A 105 19.74 12.88 2.99
CA ARG A 105 19.83 11.80 3.96
C ARG A 105 18.73 11.93 5.00
N LEU A 106 17.98 10.84 5.16
CA LEU A 106 16.91 10.71 6.16
C LEU A 106 17.50 10.37 7.53
N SER A 107 16.98 11.00 8.56
CA SER A 107 17.17 10.57 9.93
C SER A 107 15.83 10.51 10.65
N ILE A 108 15.67 9.51 11.51
CA ILE A 108 14.48 9.29 12.33
C ILE A 108 14.92 9.24 13.78
N ASN A 109 14.37 10.11 14.61
CA ASN A 109 14.73 10.25 16.02
C ASN A 109 16.24 10.52 16.27
N GLY A 110 16.90 11.17 15.29
CA GLY A 110 18.34 11.46 15.34
C GLY A 110 19.23 10.35 14.82
N GLU A 111 18.69 9.18 14.50
CA GLU A 111 19.43 8.09 13.88
C GLU A 111 19.35 8.20 12.35
N GLY A 112 20.50 8.20 11.68
CA GLY A 112 20.57 8.23 10.21
C GLY A 112 20.18 6.89 9.61
N ALA A 113 19.48 6.93 8.46
CA ALA A 113 19.24 5.72 7.68
C ALA A 113 20.53 5.23 7.04
N ASP A 114 20.67 3.90 6.90
CA ASP A 114 21.77 3.30 6.16
C ASP A 114 21.49 3.36 4.66
N TYR A 115 22.48 3.78 3.90
CA TYR A 115 22.41 3.90 2.46
C TYR A 115 23.37 2.92 1.79
N ALA A 116 22.82 2.01 0.99
CA ALA A 116 23.59 1.10 0.16
C ALA A 116 23.30 1.37 -1.31
N VAL A 117 24.36 1.47 -2.13
CA VAL A 117 24.22 1.63 -3.58
C VAL A 117 23.95 0.26 -4.21
N ASP A 118 22.82 0.09 -4.88
CA ASP A 118 22.56 -1.10 -5.69
C ASP A 118 23.01 -0.87 -7.14
N GLY A 119 24.05 -1.60 -7.55
CA GLY A 119 24.57 -1.53 -8.91
C GLY A 119 23.62 -2.05 -10.00
N THR A 120 22.52 -2.74 -9.65
CA THR A 120 21.59 -3.37 -10.61
C THR A 120 20.51 -2.43 -11.11
N ALA A 121 20.32 -1.29 -10.49
CA ALA A 121 19.26 -0.36 -10.82
C ALA A 121 19.54 0.60 -11.98
N ARG A 122 20.68 0.47 -12.65
CA ARG A 122 21.02 1.28 -13.85
C ARG A 122 20.02 1.14 -15.00
N GLU A 123 19.34 0.02 -15.12
CA GLU A 123 18.41 -0.27 -16.23
C GLU A 123 17.01 0.33 -16.07
N LEU A 124 16.60 0.69 -14.85
CA LEU A 124 15.20 1.03 -14.55
C LEU A 124 14.84 2.51 -14.74
N ALA A 125 15.80 3.37 -14.96
CA ALA A 125 15.61 4.82 -14.99
C ALA A 125 15.54 5.45 -16.40
N GLY A 126 15.14 4.70 -17.43
CA GLY A 126 14.88 5.25 -18.77
C GLY A 126 16.10 5.89 -19.43
N GLY A 127 17.30 5.28 -19.29
CA GLY A 127 18.53 5.72 -19.95
C GLY A 127 19.28 6.86 -19.25
N ARG A 128 18.83 7.33 -18.10
CA ARG A 128 19.61 8.20 -17.22
C ARG A 128 20.29 7.37 -16.15
N GLU A 129 21.59 7.57 -15.97
CA GLU A 129 22.33 7.01 -14.83
C GLU A 129 21.78 7.63 -13.54
N THR A 130 20.86 6.93 -12.89
CA THR A 130 20.34 7.31 -11.58
C THR A 130 20.92 6.33 -10.56
N LEU A 131 21.63 6.84 -9.58
CA LEU A 131 22.04 6.07 -8.41
C LEU A 131 20.77 5.67 -7.66
N VAL A 132 20.45 4.38 -7.64
CA VAL A 132 19.43 3.86 -6.73
C VAL A 132 20.13 3.51 -5.43
N VAL A 133 19.69 4.16 -4.39
CA VAL A 133 20.20 3.97 -3.05
C VAL A 133 19.12 3.24 -2.25
N TYR A 134 19.44 2.10 -1.67
CA TYR A 134 18.58 1.48 -0.68
C TYR A 134 18.70 2.27 0.62
N GLU A 135 17.58 2.80 1.06
CA GLU A 135 17.43 3.38 2.37
C GLU A 135 16.85 2.31 3.29
N SER A 136 17.65 1.81 4.20
CA SER A 136 17.21 0.87 5.22
C SER A 136 17.03 1.62 6.52
N PRO A 137 15.82 1.76 7.06
CA PRO A 137 15.66 2.20 8.43
C PRO A 137 16.34 1.15 9.32
N GLN A 138 17.25 1.59 10.18
CA GLN A 138 17.85 0.69 11.16
C GLN A 138 16.74 -0.03 11.92
N ARG A 139 16.85 -1.35 12.03
CA ARG A 139 15.97 -2.13 12.89
C ARG A 139 16.30 -1.76 14.33
N VAL A 140 15.43 -0.96 14.93
CA VAL A 140 15.39 -0.79 16.37
C VAL A 140 14.57 -1.90 16.97
#